data_62ae83dea06d0f22f850bebb5ff824b6
#
_entry.id   62ae83dea06d0f22f850bebb5ff824b6
#
_cell.length_a   1.000
_cell.length_b   1.000
_cell.length_c   1.000
_cell.angle_alpha   90.00
_cell.angle_beta   90.00
_cell.angle_gamma   90.00
#
_symmetry.space_group_name_H-M   'P 1'
#
loop_
_entity.id
_entity.type
_entity.pdbx_description
1 polymer ?
#
loop_
_entity_poly.entity_id
_entity_poly.type
_entity_poly.pdbx_seq_one_letter_code
_entity_poly.pdbx_strand_id
1 'polypeptide(L)'
;MITLRPSRDFGSFRLDHFQSLQHFGPESCGGHPMQWGDMIMWNHETISPRAALPQTPHADTEILTYVTSGFLYHEDNLGNVGMLQAGNCQIMSAGTGVFIRRGNPDEAEPVEFVQIWLMPNHQAGEPFSVTNGFADDGEPGQFVT
;
A
#
# COMPACT_ATOMS: atom_id res chain seq x y z
N MET A 1 23.62 0.86 -14.75
CA MET A 1 23.82 2.12 -13.97
C MET A 1 22.99 2.00 -12.70
N ILE A 2 23.57 2.23 -11.53
CA ILE A 2 22.85 2.25 -10.24
C ILE A 2 22.65 3.72 -9.87
N THR A 3 21.41 4.13 -9.64
CA THR A 3 21.06 5.48 -9.17
C THR A 3 20.61 5.38 -7.72
N LEU A 4 21.25 6.12 -6.83
CA LEU A 4 20.86 6.23 -5.42
C LEU A 4 19.99 7.46 -5.24
N ARG A 5 18.85 7.28 -4.58
CA ARG A 5 17.96 8.36 -4.17
C ARG A 5 17.87 8.38 -2.64
N PRO A 6 18.48 9.37 -1.98
CA PRO A 6 18.42 9.44 -0.52
C PRO A 6 17.00 9.81 -0.05
N SER A 7 16.63 9.36 1.14
CA SER A 7 15.28 9.57 1.72
C SER A 7 14.89 11.04 1.88
N ARG A 8 15.85 11.95 2.01
CA ARG A 8 15.59 13.40 2.04
C ARG A 8 14.98 13.95 0.73
N ASP A 9 15.09 13.20 -0.35
CA ASP A 9 14.56 13.56 -1.68
C ASP A 9 13.18 12.95 -1.94
N PHE A 10 12.62 12.22 -0.94
CA PHE A 10 11.27 11.67 -1.02
C PHE A 10 10.24 12.76 -0.76
N GLY A 11 9.10 12.66 -1.44
CA GLY A 11 7.93 13.45 -1.08
C GLY A 11 7.36 13.01 0.27
N SER A 12 6.68 13.90 0.95
CA SER A 12 5.96 13.56 2.17
C SER A 12 4.61 14.25 2.21
N PHE A 13 3.61 13.52 2.67
CA PHE A 13 2.28 14.03 2.92
C PHE A 13 1.89 13.65 4.35
N ARG A 14 1.30 14.60 5.10
CA ARG A 14 0.92 14.38 6.49
C ARG A 14 -0.43 15.01 6.79
N LEU A 15 -1.28 14.24 7.41
CA LEU A 15 -2.47 14.65 8.14
C LEU A 15 -2.28 14.31 9.63
N ASP A 16 -3.19 14.76 10.50
CA ASP A 16 -3.09 14.52 11.95
C ASP A 16 -2.92 13.02 12.33
N HIS A 17 -3.55 12.14 11.56
CA HIS A 17 -3.60 10.71 11.84
C HIS A 17 -3.04 9.82 10.71
N PHE A 18 -2.48 10.42 9.66
CA PHE A 18 -1.92 9.71 8.51
C PHE A 18 -0.65 10.39 8.02
N GLN A 19 0.35 9.58 7.73
CA GLN A 19 1.59 10.01 7.09
C GLN A 19 1.91 9.11 5.92
N SER A 20 2.32 9.71 4.81
CA SER A 20 2.84 9.02 3.63
C SER A 20 4.21 9.57 3.27
N LEU A 21 5.20 8.69 3.20
CA LEU A 21 6.52 8.97 2.66
C LEU A 21 6.56 8.43 1.22
N GLN A 22 6.63 9.33 0.26
CA GLN A 22 6.43 9.03 -1.15
C GLN A 22 7.77 8.84 -1.84
N HIS A 23 8.07 7.61 -2.21
CA HIS A 23 9.27 7.28 -2.98
C HIS A 23 9.13 7.77 -4.43
N PHE A 24 7.98 7.57 -5.05
CA PHE A 24 7.52 8.20 -6.28
C PHE A 24 5.99 8.03 -6.42
N GLY A 25 5.38 8.88 -7.23
CA GLY A 25 3.94 8.92 -7.43
C GLY A 25 3.49 10.28 -7.96
N PRO A 26 2.18 10.45 -8.21
CA PRO A 26 1.62 11.67 -8.80
C PRO A 26 1.91 12.95 -8.01
N GLU A 27 2.07 12.82 -6.70
CA GLU A 27 2.28 13.93 -5.76
C GLU A 27 3.73 14.06 -5.29
N SER A 28 4.64 13.21 -5.77
CA SER A 28 6.05 13.27 -5.38
C SER A 28 6.67 14.55 -5.95
N CYS A 29 6.66 15.59 -5.13
CA CYS A 29 7.20 16.91 -5.44
C CYS A 29 8.70 16.84 -5.71
N GLY A 30 9.19 17.66 -6.64
CA GLY A 30 10.61 17.84 -6.85
C GLY A 30 11.16 17.41 -8.20
N GLY A 31 10.31 17.20 -9.22
CA GLY A 31 10.77 16.93 -10.59
C GLY A 31 11.35 15.54 -10.83
N HIS A 32 11.06 14.60 -9.94
CA HIS A 32 11.41 13.19 -10.11
C HIS A 32 10.40 12.47 -11.00
N PRO A 33 10.81 11.39 -11.70
CA PRO A 33 9.90 10.65 -12.57
C PRO A 33 8.68 10.19 -11.77
N MET A 34 7.49 10.46 -12.30
CA MET A 34 6.22 10.12 -11.66
C MET A 34 5.93 8.62 -11.70
N GLN A 35 6.74 7.83 -12.41
CA GLN A 35 6.60 6.39 -12.51
C GLN A 35 7.92 5.72 -12.91
N TRP A 36 8.06 4.44 -12.61
CA TRP A 36 9.18 3.62 -13.03
C TRP A 36 8.65 2.36 -13.74
N GLY A 37 8.70 2.34 -15.07
CA GLY A 37 8.02 1.31 -15.84
C GLY A 37 6.53 1.34 -15.55
N ASP A 38 5.95 0.19 -15.23
CA ASP A 38 4.54 0.07 -14.87
C ASP A 38 4.24 0.45 -13.40
N MET A 39 5.25 0.73 -12.59
CA MET A 39 5.08 1.19 -11.22
C MET A 39 4.77 2.68 -11.19
N ILE A 40 3.56 3.03 -10.78
CA ILE A 40 3.04 4.41 -10.78
C ILE A 40 3.05 5.06 -9.40
N MET A 41 3.18 4.27 -8.35
CA MET A 41 3.31 4.77 -6.97
C MET A 41 4.08 3.78 -6.11
N TRP A 42 4.88 4.30 -5.20
CA TRP A 42 5.50 3.55 -4.10
C TRP A 42 5.57 4.45 -2.88
N ASN A 43 4.80 4.11 -1.86
CA ASN A 43 4.72 4.85 -0.61
C ASN A 43 5.02 3.95 0.59
N HIS A 44 5.61 4.55 1.62
CA HIS A 44 5.61 4.01 2.98
C HIS A 44 4.62 4.83 3.80
N GLU A 45 3.62 4.19 4.35
CA GLU A 45 2.46 4.82 4.97
C GLU A 45 2.32 4.42 6.43
N THR A 46 1.83 5.37 7.23
CA THR A 46 1.59 5.18 8.67
C THR A 46 0.21 5.71 9.01
N ILE A 47 -0.59 4.90 9.72
CA ILE A 47 -1.89 5.32 10.29
C ILE A 47 -1.77 5.25 11.81
N SER A 48 -2.09 6.37 12.47
CA SER A 48 -2.10 6.48 13.93
C SER A 48 -3.12 5.54 14.57
N PRO A 49 -2.94 5.19 15.86
CA PRO A 49 -3.92 4.39 16.60
C PRO A 49 -5.34 4.95 16.50
N ARG A 50 -6.33 4.08 16.45
CA ARG A 50 -7.78 4.40 16.40
C ARG A 50 -8.20 5.29 15.22
N ALA A 51 -7.40 5.38 14.18
CA ALA A 51 -7.68 6.19 13.01
C ALA A 51 -8.20 5.36 11.85
N ALA A 52 -9.08 5.96 11.06
CA ALA A 52 -9.57 5.40 9.81
C ALA A 52 -9.42 6.44 8.69
N LEU A 53 -8.99 5.98 7.53
CA LEU A 53 -8.91 6.80 6.33
C LEU A 53 -10.30 6.86 5.65
N PRO A 54 -10.60 7.94 4.95
CA PRO A 54 -11.77 8.01 4.08
C PRO A 54 -11.77 6.88 3.06
N GLN A 55 -12.94 6.45 2.64
CA GLN A 55 -13.07 5.53 1.53
C GLN A 55 -12.61 6.22 0.24
N THR A 56 -11.72 5.56 -0.51
CA THR A 56 -11.13 6.08 -1.74
C THR A 56 -11.47 5.20 -2.94
N PRO A 57 -11.83 5.79 -4.10
CA PRO A 57 -12.06 5.05 -5.33
C PRO A 57 -10.74 4.70 -6.01
N HIS A 58 -10.67 3.50 -6.57
CA HIS A 58 -9.58 3.03 -7.41
C HIS A 58 -10.15 2.31 -8.63
N ALA A 59 -9.51 2.47 -9.79
CA ALA A 59 -9.84 1.75 -11.01
C ALA A 59 -8.56 1.55 -11.84
N ASP A 60 -8.53 0.50 -12.64
CA ASP A 60 -7.42 0.20 -13.55
C ASP A 60 -6.03 0.31 -12.88
N THR A 61 -5.92 -0.26 -11.68
CA THR A 61 -4.70 -0.22 -10.88
C THR A 61 -4.53 -1.55 -10.12
N GLU A 62 -3.33 -2.10 -10.16
CA GLU A 62 -2.93 -3.19 -9.29
C GLU A 62 -2.31 -2.60 -8.02
N ILE A 63 -2.85 -2.95 -6.86
CA ILE A 63 -2.43 -2.41 -5.56
C ILE A 63 -1.83 -3.53 -4.73
N LEU A 64 -0.54 -3.40 -4.42
CA LEU A 64 0.14 -4.27 -3.48
C LEU A 64 0.27 -3.52 -2.15
N THR A 65 -0.16 -4.17 -1.07
CA THR A 65 -0.03 -3.64 0.30
C THR A 65 0.71 -4.67 1.14
N TYR A 66 1.85 -4.28 1.73
CA TYR A 66 2.64 -5.11 2.64
C TYR A 66 2.72 -4.43 4.00
N VAL A 67 2.21 -5.08 5.05
CA VAL A 67 2.24 -4.54 6.42
C VAL A 67 3.59 -4.85 7.06
N THR A 68 4.29 -3.81 7.48
CA THR A 68 5.61 -3.92 8.12
C THR A 68 5.53 -3.92 9.64
N SER A 69 4.49 -3.28 10.21
CA SER A 69 4.27 -3.23 11.66
C SER A 69 2.79 -2.99 11.98
N GLY A 70 2.29 -3.60 13.06
CA GLY A 70 0.92 -3.40 13.55
C GLY A 70 -0.15 -4.17 12.77
N PHE A 71 -1.37 -3.63 12.77
CA PHE A 71 -2.56 -4.22 12.17
C PHE A 71 -3.28 -3.21 11.28
N LEU A 72 -3.44 -3.56 10.00
CA LEU A 72 -4.16 -2.75 9.03
C LEU A 72 -5.57 -3.33 8.78
N TYR A 73 -6.60 -2.59 9.19
CA TYR A 73 -7.98 -2.89 8.79
C TYR A 73 -8.19 -2.56 7.32
N HIS A 74 -8.84 -3.44 6.62
CA HIS A 74 -9.22 -3.30 5.21
C HIS A 74 -10.70 -3.64 5.03
N GLU A 75 -11.38 -2.82 4.23
CA GLU A 75 -12.75 -3.03 3.78
C GLU A 75 -12.89 -2.51 2.35
N ASP A 76 -13.62 -3.22 1.50
CA ASP A 76 -13.97 -2.76 0.16
C ASP A 76 -15.46 -2.98 -0.16
N ASN A 77 -15.93 -2.36 -1.24
CA ASN A 77 -17.32 -2.47 -1.66
C ASN A 77 -17.65 -3.79 -2.38
N LEU A 78 -16.71 -4.70 -2.54
CA LEU A 78 -16.92 -6.06 -3.05
C LEU A 78 -17.29 -7.04 -1.93
N GLY A 79 -17.26 -6.57 -0.67
CA GLY A 79 -17.57 -7.37 0.52
C GLY A 79 -16.33 -8.00 1.17
N ASN A 80 -15.13 -7.67 0.73
CA ASN A 80 -13.92 -8.10 1.42
C ASN A 80 -13.71 -7.23 2.66
N VAL A 81 -13.64 -7.86 3.81
CA VAL A 81 -13.36 -7.23 5.10
C VAL A 81 -12.33 -8.07 5.82
N GLY A 82 -11.30 -7.45 6.34
CA GLY A 82 -10.26 -8.20 7.03
C GLY A 82 -9.25 -7.35 7.78
N MET A 83 -8.33 -8.06 8.41
CA MET A 83 -7.20 -7.49 9.12
C MET A 83 -5.93 -8.07 8.54
N LEU A 84 -5.03 -7.19 8.11
CA LEU A 84 -3.67 -7.54 7.71
C LEU A 84 -2.75 -7.26 8.90
N GLN A 85 -1.97 -8.23 9.30
CA GLN A 85 -0.95 -8.05 10.33
C GLN A 85 0.45 -7.90 9.71
N ALA A 86 1.41 -7.49 10.50
CA ALA A 86 2.82 -7.45 10.08
C ALA A 86 3.23 -8.78 9.43
N GLY A 87 3.89 -8.69 8.26
CA GLY A 87 4.25 -9.84 7.43
C GLY A 87 3.17 -10.26 6.42
N ASN A 88 1.94 -9.70 6.47
CA ASN A 88 0.93 -9.99 5.46
C ASN A 88 1.13 -9.11 4.21
N CYS A 89 0.87 -9.71 3.06
CA CYS A 89 0.78 -9.04 1.77
C CYS A 89 -0.61 -9.22 1.17
N GLN A 90 -1.21 -8.14 0.73
CA GLN A 90 -2.44 -8.13 -0.04
C GLN A 90 -2.16 -7.64 -1.45
N ILE A 91 -2.70 -8.33 -2.44
CA ILE A 91 -2.72 -7.88 -3.83
C ILE A 91 -4.18 -7.66 -4.20
N MET A 92 -4.48 -6.51 -4.74
CA MET A 92 -5.81 -6.14 -5.22
C MET A 92 -5.72 -5.63 -6.66
N SER A 93 -6.52 -6.19 -7.54
CA SER A 93 -6.81 -5.62 -8.85
C SER A 93 -8.07 -4.76 -8.73
N ALA A 94 -7.95 -3.47 -9.00
CA ALA A 94 -9.08 -2.55 -8.93
C ALA A 94 -10.02 -2.66 -10.15
N GLY A 95 -9.52 -3.17 -11.27
CA GLY A 95 -10.31 -3.45 -12.48
C GLY A 95 -11.27 -2.33 -12.86
N THR A 96 -12.54 -2.64 -13.07
CA THR A 96 -13.61 -1.67 -13.42
C THR A 96 -13.92 -0.67 -12.32
N GLY A 97 -13.44 -0.89 -11.10
CA GLY A 97 -13.58 0.04 -9.98
C GLY A 97 -13.85 -0.64 -8.66
N VAL A 98 -13.19 -0.15 -7.64
CA VAL A 98 -13.37 -0.58 -6.24
C VAL A 98 -13.24 0.63 -5.33
N PHE A 99 -14.02 0.65 -4.26
CA PHE A 99 -13.86 1.61 -3.17
C PHE A 99 -13.20 0.93 -1.99
N ILE A 100 -12.09 1.49 -1.52
CA ILE A 100 -11.29 0.90 -0.46
C ILE A 100 -11.29 1.81 0.76
N ARG A 101 -11.48 1.23 1.94
CA ARG A 101 -11.33 1.87 3.24
C ARG A 101 -10.24 1.15 4.04
N ARG A 102 -9.38 1.92 4.70
CA ARG A 102 -8.33 1.41 5.57
C ARG A 102 -8.37 2.10 6.92
N GLY A 103 -7.85 1.42 7.95
CA GLY A 103 -7.78 2.00 9.28
C GLY A 103 -6.85 1.21 10.19
N ASN A 104 -6.56 1.80 11.33
CA ASN A 104 -5.82 1.18 12.41
C ASN A 104 -6.75 1.05 13.63
N PRO A 105 -7.22 -0.15 13.97
CA PRO A 105 -8.08 -0.37 15.13
C PRO A 105 -7.29 -0.48 16.44
N ASP A 106 -5.97 -0.58 16.39
CA ASP A 106 -5.13 -0.65 17.60
C ASP A 106 -5.32 0.62 18.45
N GLU A 107 -5.24 0.46 19.75
CA GLU A 107 -5.46 1.55 20.70
C GLU A 107 -4.21 2.36 21.01
N ALA A 108 -3.03 1.77 20.83
CA ALA A 108 -1.75 2.31 21.28
C ALA A 108 -0.70 2.44 20.19
N GLU A 109 -0.63 1.46 19.28
CA GLU A 109 0.45 1.36 18.31
C GLU A 109 0.01 1.79 16.91
N PRO A 110 0.86 2.52 16.17
CA PRO A 110 0.60 2.83 14.77
C PRO A 110 0.71 1.57 13.92
N VAL A 111 0.01 1.55 12.78
CA VAL A 111 0.28 0.60 11.71
C VAL A 111 1.17 1.24 10.66
N GLU A 112 2.17 0.48 10.21
CA GLU A 112 3.06 0.86 9.12
C GLU A 112 2.98 -0.15 7.99
N PHE A 113 2.90 0.34 6.75
CA PHE A 113 2.80 -0.51 5.58
C PHE A 113 3.40 0.16 4.35
N VAL A 114 3.85 -0.67 3.43
CA VAL A 114 4.27 -0.24 2.09
C VAL A 114 3.11 -0.44 1.13
N GLN A 115 2.87 0.55 0.28
CA GLN A 115 1.90 0.45 -0.79
C GLN A 115 2.55 0.73 -2.13
N ILE A 116 2.35 -0.18 -3.09
CA ILE A 116 2.86 -0.07 -4.45
C ILE A 116 1.68 -0.17 -5.39
N TRP A 117 1.59 0.75 -6.36
CA TRP A 117 0.59 0.72 -7.41
C TRP A 117 1.25 0.47 -8.75
N LEU A 118 0.68 -0.45 -9.50
CA LEU A 118 1.13 -0.81 -10.83
C LEU A 118 0.02 -0.57 -11.86
N MET A 119 0.40 -0.23 -13.07
CA MET A 119 -0.52 -0.24 -14.20
C MET A 119 -0.85 -1.69 -14.56
N PRO A 120 -2.13 -2.06 -14.71
CA PRO A 120 -2.51 -3.40 -15.07
C PRO A 120 -2.20 -3.69 -16.54
N ASN A 121 -1.95 -4.95 -16.86
CA ASN A 121 -1.76 -5.40 -18.24
C ASN A 121 -3.06 -5.29 -19.09
N HIS A 122 -4.22 -5.32 -18.42
CA HIS A 122 -5.54 -5.22 -19.04
C HIS A 122 -6.40 -4.25 -18.25
N GLN A 123 -7.00 -3.28 -18.94
CA GLN A 123 -7.95 -2.35 -18.33
C GLN A 123 -9.34 -2.98 -18.22
N ALA A 124 -10.16 -2.43 -17.31
CA ALA A 124 -11.55 -2.80 -17.09
C ALA A 124 -11.75 -4.30 -16.78
N GLY A 125 -10.76 -4.93 -16.14
CA GLY A 125 -10.86 -6.30 -15.63
C GLY A 125 -11.86 -6.41 -14.48
N GLU A 126 -12.20 -7.64 -14.08
CA GLU A 126 -13.01 -7.88 -12.89
C GLU A 126 -12.17 -7.59 -11.63
N PRO A 127 -12.68 -6.77 -10.68
CA PRO A 127 -11.95 -6.50 -9.45
C PRO A 127 -11.82 -7.74 -8.57
N PHE A 128 -10.65 -7.93 -7.97
CA PHE A 128 -10.44 -9.02 -7.00
C PHE A 128 -9.38 -8.64 -5.97
N SER A 129 -9.35 -9.35 -4.85
CA SER A 129 -8.25 -9.24 -3.88
C SER A 129 -7.83 -10.62 -3.35
N VAL A 130 -6.54 -10.75 -3.07
CA VAL A 130 -5.92 -11.94 -2.47
C VAL A 130 -5.01 -11.47 -1.34
N THR A 131 -5.10 -12.14 -0.19
CA THR A 131 -4.24 -11.89 0.96
C THR A 131 -3.45 -13.14 1.30
N ASN A 132 -2.13 -13.02 1.38
CA ASN A 132 -1.23 -14.07 1.84
C ASN A 132 -0.44 -13.58 3.06
N GLY A 133 -0.36 -14.43 4.09
CA GLY A 133 0.59 -14.26 5.18
C GLY A 133 1.90 -14.97 4.80
N PHE A 134 3.00 -14.24 4.89
CA PHE A 134 4.32 -14.86 4.90
C PHE A 134 4.62 -15.17 6.36
N ALA A 135 4.64 -16.47 6.70
CA ALA A 135 5.05 -16.88 8.04
C ALA A 135 6.53 -16.51 8.25
N ASP A 136 6.86 -16.10 9.48
CA ASP A 136 8.22 -15.68 9.89
C ASP A 136 9.15 -16.89 10.13
N ASP A 137 8.90 -18.00 9.45
CA ASP A 137 9.62 -19.27 9.54
C ASP A 137 10.66 -19.46 8.40
N GLY A 138 10.85 -18.43 7.58
CA GLY A 138 11.92 -18.38 6.59
C GLY A 138 13.28 -18.07 7.22
N GLU A 139 14.30 -18.86 6.88
CA GLU A 139 15.68 -18.52 7.21
C GLU A 139 16.03 -17.16 6.56
N PRO A 140 16.74 -16.25 7.27
CA PRO A 140 17.15 -14.97 6.71
C PRO A 140 17.88 -15.12 5.38
N GLY A 141 17.38 -14.45 4.33
CA GLY A 141 17.96 -14.49 2.98
C GLY A 141 17.43 -15.60 2.07
N GLN A 142 16.45 -16.38 2.49
CA GLN A 142 15.74 -17.32 1.61
C GLN A 142 14.50 -16.66 0.99
N PHE A 143 14.25 -16.98 -0.29
CA PHE A 143 12.98 -16.63 -0.93
C PHE A 143 11.90 -17.60 -0.43
N VAL A 144 10.79 -17.05 0.06
CA VAL A 144 9.60 -17.83 0.34
C VAL A 144 8.90 -18.10 -0.99
N THR A 145 8.74 -19.38 -1.34
CA THR A 145 8.07 -19.81 -2.59
C THR A 145 6.66 -20.32 -2.29
#